data_06797e3ed0066234cc334dff9407d41e
#
_entry.id   06797e3ed0066234cc334dff9407d41e
#
_cell.length_a   1.000
_cell.length_b   1.000
_cell.length_c   1.000
_cell.angle_alpha   90.00
_cell.angle_beta   90.00
_cell.angle_gamma   90.00
#
_symmetry.space_group_name_H-M   'P 1'
#
loop_
_entity.id
_entity.type
_entity.pdbx_description
1 polymer ?
#
loop_
_entity_poly.entity_id
_entity_poly.type
_entity_poly.pdbx_seq_one_letter_code
_entity_poly.pdbx_strand_id
1 'polypeptide(L)'
;MHIAVCDDNVADRKQLERLLKRESDKRATSTGIIYTDSFGNSTALLSNPMQYDAFYIDMCLTEGATGTDVVNALTAQGVNAPIILCCSKINYREQTYPENVIFLDKPIKVAELAQSIDHALEIMAKAVPLIELREDEDTIYVTEPDILYAEEEGRNVIVTLKDGRTVKVATTAINLFSQIENHPSFFAPTVRAILNGRYMEKLGFRKVIMCDGKKFPLHRDCVAYAKQLLAEYHA
;
A
#
# COMPACT_ATOMS: atom_id res chain seq x y z
N MET A 1 9.70 -1.35 -9.37
CA MET A 1 9.20 -0.13 -8.70
C MET A 1 8.64 0.80 -9.74
N HIS A 2 7.42 1.32 -9.54
CA HIS A 2 6.75 2.25 -10.45
C HIS A 2 6.70 3.63 -9.80
N ILE A 3 7.34 4.63 -10.42
CA ILE A 3 7.52 5.98 -9.88
C ILE A 3 6.70 6.98 -10.67
N ALA A 4 5.95 7.83 -9.97
CA ALA A 4 5.33 9.02 -10.54
C ALA A 4 6.26 10.23 -10.38
N VAL A 5 6.49 10.98 -11.45
CA VAL A 5 7.21 12.26 -11.44
C VAL A 5 6.24 13.38 -11.78
N CYS A 6 6.09 14.36 -10.88
CA CYS A 6 5.26 15.53 -11.09
C CYS A 6 6.10 16.82 -10.99
N ASP A 7 6.30 17.45 -12.11
CA ASP A 7 7.04 18.71 -12.23
C ASP A 7 6.52 19.44 -13.49
N ASP A 8 6.08 20.67 -13.37
CA ASP A 8 5.54 21.45 -14.49
C ASP A 8 6.65 21.98 -15.42
N ASN A 9 7.89 22.10 -14.90
CA ASN A 9 9.05 22.42 -15.70
C ASN A 9 9.49 21.19 -16.52
N VAL A 10 9.26 21.25 -17.83
CA VAL A 10 9.61 20.17 -18.77
C VAL A 10 11.10 19.80 -18.73
N ALA A 11 11.99 20.76 -18.52
CA ALA A 11 13.44 20.52 -18.50
C ALA A 11 13.84 19.73 -17.23
N ASP A 12 13.35 20.16 -16.07
CA ASP A 12 13.61 19.51 -14.77
C ASP A 12 13.02 18.09 -14.76
N ARG A 13 11.78 17.95 -15.23
CA ARG A 13 11.09 16.66 -15.34
C ARG A 13 11.89 15.69 -16.22
N LYS A 14 12.31 16.10 -17.43
CA LYS A 14 13.13 15.27 -18.31
C LYS A 14 14.51 14.95 -17.74
N GLN A 15 15.10 15.86 -16.98
CA GLN A 15 16.36 15.61 -16.31
C GLN A 15 16.18 14.51 -15.24
N LEU A 16 15.14 14.60 -14.41
CA LEU A 16 14.86 13.61 -13.38
C LEU A 16 14.54 12.23 -13.99
N GLU A 17 13.74 12.17 -15.06
CA GLU A 17 13.48 10.92 -15.79
C GLU A 17 14.78 10.24 -16.27
N ARG A 18 15.72 11.02 -16.83
CA ARG A 18 17.02 10.49 -17.27
C ARG A 18 17.86 9.96 -16.10
N LEU A 19 17.83 10.66 -14.98
CA LEU A 19 18.56 10.23 -13.78
C LEU A 19 17.96 8.95 -13.19
N LEU A 20 16.63 8.86 -13.07
CA LEU A 20 15.91 7.67 -12.63
C LEU A 20 16.17 6.48 -13.56
N LYS A 21 16.17 6.69 -14.88
CA LYS A 21 16.51 5.64 -15.83
C LYS A 21 17.93 5.11 -15.63
N ARG A 22 18.91 6.00 -15.41
CA ARG A 22 20.30 5.57 -15.13
C ARG A 22 20.42 4.78 -13.83
N GLU A 23 19.66 5.17 -12.79
CA GLU A 23 19.61 4.40 -11.54
C GLU A 23 18.91 3.07 -11.75
N SER A 24 17.83 3.00 -12.55
CA SER A 24 17.19 1.75 -12.95
C SER A 24 18.17 0.78 -13.60
N ASP A 25 18.95 1.26 -14.59
CA ASP A 25 19.94 0.43 -15.30
C ASP A 25 21.01 -0.13 -14.33
N LYS A 26 21.46 0.67 -13.35
CA LYS A 26 22.44 0.22 -12.34
C LYS A 26 21.84 -0.81 -11.37
N ARG A 27 20.57 -0.70 -11.03
CA ARG A 27 19.88 -1.47 -10.00
C ARG A 27 19.12 -2.68 -10.54
N ALA A 28 19.08 -2.87 -11.85
CA ALA A 28 18.28 -3.89 -12.52
C ALA A 28 18.47 -5.30 -11.97
N THR A 29 19.69 -5.63 -11.52
CA THR A 29 20.04 -6.95 -10.96
C THR A 29 19.86 -7.06 -9.45
N SER A 30 19.67 -5.94 -8.73
CA SER A 30 19.56 -5.91 -7.25
C SER A 30 18.15 -5.63 -6.76
N THR A 31 17.57 -4.50 -7.17
CA THR A 31 16.25 -4.05 -6.71
C THR A 31 15.18 -4.05 -7.80
N GLY A 32 15.52 -4.53 -9.01
CA GLY A 32 14.65 -4.59 -10.17
C GLY A 32 14.57 -3.29 -10.95
N ILE A 33 13.70 -3.29 -11.96
CA ILE A 33 13.53 -2.19 -12.90
C ILE A 33 12.68 -1.07 -12.29
N ILE A 34 13.05 0.18 -12.55
CA ILE A 34 12.26 1.36 -12.22
C ILE A 34 11.50 1.79 -13.48
N TYR A 35 10.19 1.80 -13.41
CA TYR A 35 9.30 2.40 -14.39
C TYR A 35 8.93 3.80 -13.94
N THR A 36 8.79 4.74 -14.88
CA THR A 36 8.53 6.15 -14.56
C THR A 36 7.42 6.69 -15.43
N ASP A 37 6.35 7.20 -14.81
CA ASP A 37 5.34 8.01 -15.45
C ASP A 37 5.51 9.48 -15.05
N SER A 38 5.27 10.39 -16.01
CA SER A 38 5.55 11.81 -15.82
C SER A 38 4.34 12.69 -16.04
N PHE A 39 4.12 13.59 -15.11
CA PHE A 39 2.99 14.50 -15.06
C PHE A 39 3.46 15.96 -15.06
N GLY A 40 2.83 16.78 -15.89
CA GLY A 40 3.06 18.23 -15.93
C GLY A 40 2.16 19.02 -14.98
N ASN A 41 1.25 18.35 -14.27
CA ASN A 41 0.34 18.97 -13.31
C ASN A 41 -0.09 17.95 -12.23
N SER A 42 -0.53 18.47 -11.10
CA SER A 42 -0.97 17.66 -9.95
C SER A 42 -2.30 16.94 -10.20
N THR A 43 -3.21 17.52 -10.95
CA THR A 43 -4.55 16.94 -11.21
C THR A 43 -4.44 15.60 -11.91
N ALA A 44 -3.59 15.51 -12.93
CA ALA A 44 -3.38 14.25 -13.65
C ALA A 44 -2.72 13.17 -12.76
N LEU A 45 -1.76 13.55 -11.91
CA LEU A 45 -1.16 12.65 -10.93
C LEU A 45 -2.19 12.10 -9.95
N LEU A 46 -3.04 12.97 -9.40
CA LEU A 46 -4.01 12.64 -8.35
C LEU A 46 -5.21 11.84 -8.85
N SER A 47 -5.36 11.64 -10.16
CA SER A 47 -6.48 10.86 -10.73
C SER A 47 -6.41 9.37 -10.40
N ASN A 48 -5.22 8.78 -10.28
CA ASN A 48 -5.04 7.38 -9.91
C ASN A 48 -3.65 7.17 -9.24
N PRO A 49 -3.45 7.67 -8.01
CA PRO A 49 -2.14 7.63 -7.38
C PRO A 49 -1.76 6.26 -6.80
N MET A 50 -2.72 5.37 -6.52
CA MET A 50 -2.48 4.09 -5.84
C MET A 50 -1.66 3.08 -6.66
N GLN A 51 -1.47 3.33 -7.95
CA GLN A 51 -0.66 2.47 -8.81
C GLN A 51 0.86 2.71 -8.68
N TYR A 52 1.28 3.76 -7.96
CA TYR A 52 2.69 4.13 -7.84
C TYR A 52 3.27 3.71 -6.50
N ASP A 53 4.49 3.18 -6.58
CA ASP A 53 5.28 2.76 -5.41
C ASP A 53 6.03 3.94 -4.76
N ALA A 54 6.28 5.03 -5.51
CA ALA A 54 6.92 6.24 -5.00
C ALA A 54 6.59 7.46 -5.88
N PHE A 55 6.72 8.65 -5.30
CA PHE A 55 6.41 9.92 -5.94
C PHE A 55 7.60 10.88 -5.85
N TYR A 56 7.97 11.51 -6.97
CA TYR A 56 8.87 12.65 -7.02
C TYR A 56 8.06 13.87 -7.45
N ILE A 57 7.92 14.83 -6.54
CA ILE A 57 7.01 15.96 -6.71
C ILE A 57 7.79 17.27 -6.57
N ASP A 58 7.68 18.15 -7.55
CA ASP A 58 8.22 19.51 -7.40
C ASP A 58 7.47 20.29 -6.35
N MET A 59 8.21 21.03 -5.53
CA MET A 59 7.61 21.85 -4.47
C MET A 59 6.83 23.05 -5.01
N CYS A 60 7.21 23.58 -6.18
CA CYS A 60 6.64 24.79 -6.74
C CYS A 60 5.97 24.51 -8.08
N LEU A 61 4.71 24.13 -8.09
CA LEU A 61 3.93 23.92 -9.30
C LEU A 61 3.26 25.23 -9.75
N THR A 62 3.29 25.53 -11.06
CA THR A 62 2.80 26.82 -11.63
C THR A 62 1.29 27.04 -11.49
N GLU A 63 0.50 25.97 -11.32
CA GLU A 63 -0.97 26.05 -11.17
C GLU A 63 -1.45 26.55 -9.81
N GLY A 64 -0.53 27.09 -8.96
CA GLY A 64 -0.85 27.61 -7.63
C GLY A 64 -0.92 26.52 -6.54
N ALA A 65 -0.82 25.23 -6.91
CA ALA A 65 -0.65 24.14 -5.96
C ALA A 65 0.83 24.03 -5.58
N THR A 66 1.10 23.81 -4.31
CA THR A 66 2.45 23.49 -3.83
C THR A 66 2.62 21.98 -3.73
N GLY A 67 3.88 21.51 -3.70
CA GLY A 67 4.15 20.10 -3.40
C GLY A 67 3.53 19.65 -2.08
N THR A 68 3.41 20.55 -1.10
CA THR A 68 2.70 20.30 0.17
C THR A 68 1.21 19.99 -0.04
N ASP A 69 0.54 20.74 -0.93
CA ASP A 69 -0.87 20.49 -1.24
C ASP A 69 -1.06 19.11 -1.88
N VAL A 70 -0.11 18.70 -2.75
CA VAL A 70 -0.11 17.39 -3.37
C VAL A 70 0.12 16.29 -2.32
N VAL A 71 1.06 16.46 -1.39
CA VAL A 71 1.27 15.54 -0.26
C VAL A 71 -0.01 15.36 0.55
N ASN A 72 -0.68 16.46 0.91
CA ASN A 72 -1.92 16.42 1.67
C ASN A 72 -3.03 15.67 0.90
N ALA A 73 -3.15 15.93 -0.40
CA ALA A 73 -4.14 15.25 -1.24
C ALA A 73 -3.85 13.74 -1.38
N LEU A 74 -2.60 13.33 -1.56
CA LEU A 74 -2.18 11.92 -1.58
C LEU A 74 -2.47 11.23 -0.25
N THR A 75 -2.12 11.89 0.87
CA THR A 75 -2.40 11.38 2.22
C THR A 75 -3.90 11.21 2.46
N ALA A 76 -4.72 12.18 2.03
CA ALA A 76 -6.17 12.11 2.15
C ALA A 76 -6.79 10.96 1.32
N GLN A 77 -6.13 10.56 0.23
CA GLN A 77 -6.50 9.39 -0.58
C GLN A 77 -5.95 8.07 -0.02
N GLY A 78 -5.25 8.07 1.11
CA GLY A 78 -4.71 6.87 1.75
C GLY A 78 -3.37 6.40 1.17
N VAL A 79 -2.68 7.23 0.38
CA VAL A 79 -1.35 6.90 -0.14
C VAL A 79 -0.32 6.90 0.99
N ASN A 80 0.30 5.75 1.25
CA ASN A 80 1.38 5.56 2.22
C ASN A 80 2.76 5.36 1.56
N ALA A 81 2.81 5.39 0.24
CA ALA A 81 4.04 5.27 -0.53
C ALA A 81 4.98 6.47 -0.24
N PRO A 82 6.32 6.29 -0.35
CA PRO A 82 7.27 7.38 -0.15
C PRO A 82 7.06 8.52 -1.14
N ILE A 83 7.08 9.75 -0.64
CA ILE A 83 6.92 10.97 -1.41
C ILE A 83 8.21 11.79 -1.31
N ILE A 84 8.90 11.99 -2.42
CA ILE A 84 10.13 12.75 -2.52
C ILE A 84 9.80 14.15 -3.01
N LEU A 85 9.87 15.14 -2.12
CA LEU A 85 9.68 16.55 -2.45
C LEU A 85 10.98 17.15 -3.00
N CYS A 86 10.98 17.54 -4.27
CA CYS A 86 12.08 18.20 -4.94
C CYS A 86 11.99 19.71 -4.71
N CYS A 87 12.91 20.30 -3.95
CA CYS A 87 12.84 21.70 -3.59
C CYS A 87 14.17 22.45 -3.74
N SER A 88 14.07 23.76 -4.08
CA SER A 88 15.22 24.68 -4.15
C SER A 88 15.40 25.52 -2.91
N LYS A 89 14.47 25.50 -1.96
CA LYS A 89 14.43 26.39 -0.80
C LYS A 89 14.29 25.61 0.51
N ILE A 90 15.04 26.01 1.52
CA ILE A 90 15.10 25.37 2.84
C ILE A 90 13.79 25.56 3.63
N ASN A 91 13.07 26.68 3.46
CA ASN A 91 11.90 27.07 4.26
C ASN A 91 10.76 26.04 4.24
N TYR A 92 10.64 25.22 3.18
CA TYR A 92 9.61 24.19 3.10
C TYR A 92 9.82 23.02 4.08
N ARG A 93 11.07 22.82 4.58
CA ARG A 93 11.42 21.79 5.56
C ARG A 93 10.98 22.12 6.98
N GLU A 94 10.59 23.36 7.24
CA GLU A 94 10.13 23.81 8.57
C GLU A 94 8.68 23.39 8.85
N GLN A 95 7.96 22.92 7.82
CA GLN A 95 6.58 22.42 7.95
C GLN A 95 6.59 20.97 8.45
N THR A 96 5.49 20.57 9.07
CA THR A 96 5.29 19.18 9.48
C THR A 96 4.78 18.36 8.30
N TYR A 97 5.45 17.25 8.03
CA TYR A 97 5.08 16.28 6.98
C TYR A 97 4.87 14.90 7.56
N PRO A 98 4.12 14.01 6.87
CA PRO A 98 4.08 12.59 7.18
C PRO A 98 5.47 11.94 7.13
N GLU A 99 5.66 10.83 7.86
CA GLU A 99 6.96 10.13 7.96
C GLU A 99 7.46 9.55 6.64
N ASN A 100 6.58 9.35 5.66
CA ASN A 100 6.92 8.87 4.32
C ASN A 100 7.41 9.97 3.37
N VAL A 101 7.57 11.22 3.83
CA VAL A 101 8.07 12.33 3.02
C VAL A 101 9.58 12.48 3.15
N ILE A 102 10.25 12.54 2.00
CA ILE A 102 11.69 12.71 1.85
C ILE A 102 11.95 14.03 1.08
N PHE A 103 13.01 14.73 1.41
CA PHE A 103 13.41 15.94 0.69
C PHE A 103 14.60 15.68 -0.22
N LEU A 104 14.53 16.20 -1.45
CA LEU A 104 15.61 16.15 -2.43
C LEU A 104 15.89 17.56 -2.96
N ASP A 105 17.11 18.04 -2.78
CA ASP A 105 17.49 19.39 -3.17
C ASP A 105 17.70 19.54 -4.68
N LYS A 106 17.20 20.64 -5.24
CA LYS A 106 17.52 21.06 -6.59
C LYS A 106 18.75 22.00 -6.58
N PRO A 107 19.72 21.86 -7.50
CA PRO A 107 19.76 20.91 -8.60
C PRO A 107 20.05 19.47 -8.15
N ILE A 108 19.28 18.50 -8.68
CA ILE A 108 19.35 17.11 -8.25
C ILE A 108 20.70 16.49 -8.60
N LYS A 109 21.44 16.04 -7.59
CA LYS A 109 22.70 15.33 -7.75
C LYS A 109 22.47 13.81 -7.80
N VAL A 110 23.28 13.12 -8.62
CA VAL A 110 23.16 11.67 -8.82
C VAL A 110 23.25 10.89 -7.49
N ALA A 111 24.19 11.27 -6.60
CA ALA A 111 24.36 10.60 -5.32
C ALA A 111 23.15 10.80 -4.39
N GLU A 112 22.60 12.02 -4.34
CA GLU A 112 21.43 12.34 -3.50
C GLU A 112 20.16 11.65 -4.03
N LEU A 113 19.99 11.56 -5.36
CA LEU A 113 18.92 10.78 -5.96
C LEU A 113 19.05 9.29 -5.61
N ALA A 114 20.24 8.70 -5.70
CA ALA A 114 20.45 7.31 -5.34
C ALA A 114 20.08 7.04 -3.86
N GLN A 115 20.46 7.95 -2.94
CA GLN A 115 20.09 7.87 -1.53
C GLN A 115 18.58 8.01 -1.31
N SER A 116 17.90 8.91 -2.05
CA SER A 116 16.45 9.04 -1.94
C SER A 116 15.71 7.78 -2.38
N ILE A 117 16.21 7.07 -3.40
CA ILE A 117 15.69 5.78 -3.82
C ILE A 117 15.92 4.71 -2.73
N ASP A 118 17.12 4.66 -2.13
CA ASP A 118 17.41 3.71 -1.05
C ASP A 118 16.50 3.94 0.15
N HIS A 119 16.30 5.20 0.54
CA HIS A 119 15.39 5.57 1.62
C HIS A 119 13.93 5.24 1.27
N ALA A 120 13.51 5.48 0.02
CA ALA A 120 12.17 5.07 -0.44
C ALA A 120 11.97 3.55 -0.33
N LEU A 121 12.95 2.75 -0.72
CA LEU A 121 12.92 1.30 -0.57
C LEU A 121 12.84 0.86 0.90
N GLU A 122 13.53 1.56 1.81
CA GLU A 122 13.42 1.30 3.26
C GLU A 122 12.03 1.60 3.81
N ILE A 123 11.39 2.70 3.38
CA ILE A 123 10.01 3.03 3.76
C ILE A 123 9.06 1.96 3.21
N MET A 124 9.20 1.57 1.94
CA MET A 124 8.38 0.53 1.33
C MET A 124 8.53 -0.82 2.04
N ALA A 125 9.75 -1.18 2.46
CA ALA A 125 10.00 -2.42 3.19
C ALA A 125 9.36 -2.45 4.59
N LYS A 126 9.12 -1.27 5.18
CA LYS A 126 8.42 -1.11 6.47
C LYS A 126 6.91 -0.93 6.32
N ALA A 127 6.45 -0.54 5.13
CA ALA A 127 5.04 -0.31 4.87
C ALA A 127 4.24 -1.62 4.98
N VAL A 128 3.10 -1.54 5.63
CA VAL A 128 2.15 -2.67 5.64
C VAL A 128 1.52 -2.74 4.25
N PRO A 129 1.60 -3.90 3.57
CA PRO A 129 1.01 -4.04 2.24
C PRO A 129 -0.49 -3.74 2.25
N LEU A 130 -0.95 -2.99 1.25
CA LEU A 130 -2.37 -2.72 1.06
C LEU A 130 -3.03 -3.88 0.31
N ILE A 131 -4.23 -4.23 0.74
CA ILE A 131 -5.12 -5.19 0.11
C ILE A 131 -6.20 -4.40 -0.63
N GLU A 132 -6.30 -4.63 -1.93
CA GLU A 132 -7.32 -4.02 -2.78
C GLU A 132 -8.60 -4.83 -2.72
N LEU A 133 -9.71 -4.20 -2.32
CA LEU A 133 -11.06 -4.77 -2.33
C LEU A 133 -11.93 -3.96 -3.30
N ARG A 134 -12.51 -4.64 -4.30
CA ARG A 134 -13.38 -4.01 -5.29
C ARG A 134 -14.84 -4.22 -4.93
N GLU A 135 -15.52 -3.13 -4.59
CA GLU A 135 -16.95 -3.10 -4.29
C GLU A 135 -17.69 -2.36 -5.41
N ASP A 136 -18.38 -3.10 -6.29
CA ASP A 136 -19.03 -2.59 -7.49
C ASP A 136 -18.06 -1.75 -8.38
N GLU A 137 -18.24 -0.43 -8.47
CA GLU A 137 -17.36 0.49 -9.23
C GLU A 137 -16.27 1.12 -8.36
N ASP A 138 -16.32 0.94 -7.03
CA ASP A 138 -15.39 1.52 -6.09
C ASP A 138 -14.26 0.54 -5.73
N THR A 139 -13.08 1.09 -5.45
CA THR A 139 -11.94 0.33 -4.94
C THR A 139 -11.57 0.83 -3.55
N ILE A 140 -11.57 -0.09 -2.59
CA ILE A 140 -11.23 0.19 -1.19
C ILE A 140 -9.87 -0.45 -0.90
N TYR A 141 -8.96 0.32 -0.32
CA TYR A 141 -7.66 -0.16 0.12
C TYR A 141 -7.66 -0.31 1.64
N VAL A 142 -7.30 -1.49 2.11
CA VAL A 142 -7.22 -1.84 3.53
C VAL A 142 -5.90 -2.53 3.82
N THR A 143 -5.50 -2.58 5.08
CA THR A 143 -4.34 -3.35 5.52
C THR A 143 -4.75 -4.72 6.09
N GLU A 144 -3.80 -5.66 6.17
CA GLU A 144 -4.04 -6.96 6.80
C GLU A 144 -4.69 -6.83 8.20
N PRO A 145 -4.21 -5.92 9.10
CA PRO A 145 -4.82 -5.72 10.41
C PRO A 145 -6.24 -5.11 10.40
N ASP A 146 -6.70 -4.59 9.27
CA ASP A 146 -8.05 -4.03 9.18
C ASP A 146 -9.12 -5.10 8.93
N ILE A 147 -8.73 -6.28 8.44
CA ILE A 147 -9.65 -7.36 8.09
C ILE A 147 -9.76 -8.36 9.24
N LEU A 148 -10.98 -8.58 9.74
CA LEU A 148 -11.27 -9.64 10.70
C LEU A 148 -11.40 -11.00 10.03
N TYR A 149 -12.27 -11.09 9.05
CA TYR A 149 -12.55 -12.30 8.27
C TYR A 149 -13.33 -11.95 6.99
N ALA A 150 -13.44 -12.92 6.11
CA ALA A 150 -14.27 -12.85 4.91
C ALA A 150 -15.09 -14.14 4.75
N GLU A 151 -16.35 -14.02 4.31
CA GLU A 151 -17.27 -15.15 4.08
C GLU A 151 -17.91 -15.06 2.71
N GLU A 152 -18.04 -16.20 2.06
CA GLU A 152 -18.75 -16.29 0.79
C GLU A 152 -20.26 -16.33 1.02
N GLU A 153 -20.97 -15.36 0.49
CA GLU A 153 -22.42 -15.24 0.47
C GLU A 153 -22.95 -15.19 -0.96
N GLY A 154 -23.51 -16.28 -1.43
CA GLY A 154 -24.00 -16.40 -2.80
C GLY A 154 -22.90 -16.32 -3.84
N ARG A 155 -22.83 -15.22 -4.58
CA ARG A 155 -21.80 -14.95 -5.60
C ARG A 155 -20.77 -13.91 -5.16
N ASN A 156 -20.83 -13.48 -3.92
CA ASN A 156 -19.96 -12.45 -3.37
C ASN A 156 -19.23 -12.96 -2.14
N VAL A 157 -18.15 -12.28 -1.79
CA VAL A 157 -17.46 -12.42 -0.52
C VAL A 157 -17.73 -11.16 0.30
N ILE A 158 -18.21 -11.32 1.51
CA ILE A 158 -18.38 -10.22 2.46
C ILE A 158 -17.15 -10.18 3.36
N VAL A 159 -16.35 -9.14 3.21
CA VAL A 159 -15.18 -8.87 4.03
C VAL A 159 -15.60 -8.01 5.22
N THR A 160 -15.42 -8.50 6.44
CA THR A 160 -15.72 -7.78 7.67
C THR A 160 -14.45 -7.11 8.20
N LEU A 161 -14.53 -5.79 8.37
CA LEU A 161 -13.43 -4.96 8.85
C LEU A 161 -13.50 -4.77 10.38
N LYS A 162 -12.36 -4.42 10.97
CA LYS A 162 -12.19 -4.20 12.41
C LYS A 162 -13.06 -3.05 12.95
N ASP A 163 -13.35 -2.06 12.11
CA ASP A 163 -14.22 -0.92 12.45
C ASP A 163 -15.72 -1.24 12.36
N GLY A 164 -16.07 -2.47 12.04
CA GLY A 164 -17.44 -2.95 11.91
C GLY A 164 -18.07 -2.74 10.53
N ARG A 165 -17.37 -2.09 9.59
CA ARG A 165 -17.83 -2.01 8.19
C ARG A 165 -17.69 -3.35 7.49
N THR A 166 -18.48 -3.54 6.46
CA THR A 166 -18.37 -4.69 5.55
C THR A 166 -18.17 -4.20 4.12
N VAL A 167 -17.34 -4.93 3.37
CA VAL A 167 -17.08 -4.68 1.94
C VAL A 167 -17.55 -5.90 1.16
N LYS A 168 -18.39 -5.67 0.16
CA LYS A 168 -18.95 -6.73 -0.68
C LYS A 168 -18.16 -6.85 -1.98
N VAL A 169 -17.39 -7.92 -2.11
CA VAL A 169 -16.52 -8.17 -3.26
C VAL A 169 -17.15 -9.23 -4.19
N ALA A 170 -17.32 -8.92 -5.47
CA ALA A 170 -17.89 -9.82 -6.47
C ALA A 170 -16.87 -10.90 -6.90
N THR A 171 -16.59 -11.86 -6.00
CA THR A 171 -15.61 -12.94 -6.20
C THR A 171 -15.97 -14.15 -5.35
N THR A 172 -15.15 -15.21 -5.40
CA THR A 172 -15.23 -16.36 -4.49
C THR A 172 -14.20 -16.25 -3.38
N ALA A 173 -14.42 -16.92 -2.25
CA ALA A 173 -13.45 -16.94 -1.15
C ALA A 173 -12.09 -17.52 -1.56
N ILE A 174 -12.08 -18.51 -2.46
CA ILE A 174 -10.84 -19.09 -3.00
C ILE A 174 -10.05 -18.05 -3.80
N ASN A 175 -10.71 -17.33 -4.70
CA ASN A 175 -10.04 -16.32 -5.52
C ASN A 175 -9.52 -15.16 -4.68
N LEU A 176 -10.30 -14.70 -3.70
CA LEU A 176 -9.85 -13.66 -2.77
C LEU A 176 -8.65 -14.17 -1.95
N PHE A 177 -8.70 -15.40 -1.44
CA PHE A 177 -7.60 -15.98 -0.68
C PHE A 177 -6.30 -16.03 -1.50
N SER A 178 -6.35 -16.43 -2.77
CA SER A 178 -5.18 -16.44 -3.66
C SER A 178 -4.56 -15.05 -3.88
N GLN A 179 -5.34 -13.98 -3.74
CA GLN A 179 -4.82 -12.61 -3.84
C GLN A 179 -4.13 -12.14 -2.55
N ILE A 180 -4.53 -12.69 -1.40
CA ILE A 180 -4.05 -12.28 -0.08
C ILE A 180 -3.23 -13.35 0.65
N GLU A 181 -2.93 -14.47 0.02
CA GLU A 181 -2.17 -15.59 0.62
C GLU A 181 -0.75 -15.22 1.06
N ASN A 182 -0.19 -14.13 0.51
CA ASN A 182 1.10 -13.58 0.91
C ASN A 182 1.08 -12.93 2.32
N HIS A 183 -0.10 -12.74 2.90
CA HIS A 183 -0.27 -12.21 4.25
C HIS A 183 -0.40 -13.39 5.24
N PRO A 184 0.62 -13.65 6.07
CA PRO A 184 0.73 -14.88 6.85
C PRO A 184 -0.34 -15.07 7.92
N SER A 185 -1.04 -14.00 8.31
CA SER A 185 -2.12 -14.10 9.29
C SER A 185 -3.40 -14.69 8.72
N PHE A 186 -3.59 -14.66 7.39
CA PHE A 186 -4.80 -15.21 6.79
C PHE A 186 -4.71 -16.71 6.58
N PHE A 187 -5.83 -17.38 6.83
CA PHE A 187 -6.02 -18.78 6.48
C PHE A 187 -7.47 -19.06 6.12
N ALA A 188 -7.69 -20.10 5.33
CA ALA A 188 -9.02 -20.55 4.93
C ALA A 188 -9.41 -21.81 5.73
N PRO A 189 -10.25 -21.70 6.78
CA PRO A 189 -10.70 -22.85 7.58
C PRO A 189 -11.64 -23.75 6.78
N THR A 190 -12.25 -23.20 5.73
CA THR A 190 -13.11 -23.88 4.74
C THR A 190 -12.94 -23.19 3.38
N VAL A 191 -13.46 -23.78 2.32
CA VAL A 191 -13.46 -23.20 0.97
C VAL A 191 -14.31 -21.91 0.83
N ARG A 192 -15.09 -21.56 1.84
CA ARG A 192 -16.06 -20.44 1.83
C ARG A 192 -15.74 -19.34 2.85
N ALA A 193 -14.65 -19.46 3.59
CA ALA A 193 -14.29 -18.48 4.61
C ALA A 193 -12.78 -18.28 4.68
N ILE A 194 -12.38 -17.04 4.94
CA ILE A 194 -11.01 -16.61 5.19
C ILE A 194 -11.01 -15.94 6.56
N LEU A 195 -10.10 -16.33 7.44
CA LEU A 195 -9.97 -15.75 8.77
C LEU A 195 -8.60 -15.11 8.95
N ASN A 196 -8.57 -14.02 9.70
CA ASN A 196 -7.33 -13.43 10.17
C ASN A 196 -7.00 -14.00 11.55
N GLY A 197 -5.88 -14.72 11.66
CA GLY A 197 -5.40 -15.35 12.88
C GLY A 197 -5.21 -14.40 14.06
N ARG A 198 -4.90 -13.12 13.77
CA ARG A 198 -4.75 -12.06 14.78
C ARG A 198 -6.02 -11.84 15.61
N TYR A 199 -7.18 -12.16 15.06
CA TYR A 199 -8.49 -11.91 15.68
C TYR A 199 -9.21 -13.19 16.08
N MET A 200 -8.51 -14.31 16.11
CA MET A 200 -9.06 -15.54 16.72
C MET A 200 -9.04 -15.41 18.24
N GLU A 201 -10.18 -15.63 18.89
CA GLU A 201 -10.26 -15.67 20.36
C GLU A 201 -9.85 -17.05 20.89
N LYS A 202 -10.41 -18.12 20.32
CA LYS A 202 -10.14 -19.50 20.71
C LYS A 202 -10.54 -20.53 19.67
N LEU A 203 -9.98 -21.71 19.81
CA LEU A 203 -10.37 -22.90 19.06
C LEU A 203 -11.32 -23.76 19.91
N GLY A 204 -12.47 -24.12 19.32
CA GLY A 204 -13.40 -25.10 19.87
C GLY A 204 -13.35 -26.42 19.10
N PHE A 205 -14.24 -27.35 19.45
CA PHE A 205 -14.35 -28.61 18.70
C PHE A 205 -14.83 -28.30 17.27
N ARG A 206 -13.94 -28.51 16.28
CA ARG A 206 -14.17 -28.26 14.84
C ARG A 206 -14.69 -26.85 14.50
N LYS A 207 -14.30 -25.85 15.25
CA LYS A 207 -14.66 -24.45 15.00
C LYS A 207 -13.61 -23.48 15.50
N VAL A 208 -13.55 -22.34 14.86
CA VAL A 208 -12.83 -21.15 15.29
C VAL A 208 -13.84 -20.16 15.85
N ILE A 209 -13.49 -19.48 16.93
CA ILE A 209 -14.28 -18.37 17.51
C ILE A 209 -13.43 -17.11 17.36
N MET A 210 -14.00 -16.10 16.68
CA MET A 210 -13.37 -14.81 16.46
C MET A 210 -13.62 -13.86 17.64
N CYS A 211 -12.87 -12.79 17.74
CA CYS A 211 -12.93 -11.81 18.82
C CYS A 211 -14.32 -11.13 18.97
N ASP A 212 -15.11 -11.09 17.91
CA ASP A 212 -16.50 -10.61 17.90
C ASP A 212 -17.52 -11.69 18.31
N GLY A 213 -17.05 -12.90 18.65
CA GLY A 213 -17.86 -14.06 19.03
C GLY A 213 -18.40 -14.87 17.86
N LYS A 214 -18.15 -14.46 16.61
CA LYS A 214 -18.56 -15.22 15.41
C LYS A 214 -17.83 -16.55 15.35
N LYS A 215 -18.53 -17.59 14.88
CA LYS A 215 -18.05 -18.97 14.87
C LYS A 215 -17.96 -19.48 13.44
N PHE A 216 -16.80 -19.99 13.08
CA PHE A 216 -16.54 -20.58 11.76
C PHE A 216 -16.24 -22.07 11.89
N PRO A 217 -16.77 -22.93 11.01
CA PRO A 217 -16.36 -24.33 10.98
C PRO A 217 -14.87 -24.44 10.61
N LEU A 218 -14.19 -25.42 11.21
CA LEU A 218 -12.76 -25.67 10.98
C LEU A 218 -12.58 -27.07 10.40
N HIS A 219 -12.02 -27.13 9.19
CA HIS A 219 -11.65 -28.41 8.57
C HIS A 219 -10.50 -29.08 9.33
N ARG A 220 -10.49 -30.43 9.35
CA ARG A 220 -9.47 -31.22 10.08
C ARG A 220 -8.04 -30.83 9.75
N ASP A 221 -7.79 -30.62 8.46
CA ASP A 221 -6.42 -30.35 7.95
C ASP A 221 -5.91 -28.95 8.34
N CYS A 222 -6.84 -28.03 8.69
CA CYS A 222 -6.49 -26.67 9.10
C CYS A 222 -6.26 -26.54 10.62
N VAL A 223 -6.54 -27.59 11.43
CA VAL A 223 -6.46 -27.50 12.89
C VAL A 223 -5.04 -27.21 13.38
N ALA A 224 -4.03 -27.86 12.79
CA ALA A 224 -2.63 -27.64 13.20
C ALA A 224 -2.18 -26.21 12.91
N TYR A 225 -2.50 -25.68 11.73
CA TYR A 225 -2.16 -24.33 11.34
C TYR A 225 -2.91 -23.27 12.17
N ALA A 226 -4.21 -23.47 12.41
CA ALA A 226 -4.98 -22.59 13.28
C ALA A 226 -4.43 -22.53 14.72
N LYS A 227 -3.92 -23.65 15.26
CA LYS A 227 -3.25 -23.68 16.58
C LYS A 227 -1.94 -22.88 16.55
N GLN A 228 -1.17 -23.00 15.49
CA GLN A 228 0.07 -22.25 15.33
C GLN A 228 -0.21 -20.75 15.30
N LEU A 229 -1.16 -20.29 14.47
CA LEU A 229 -1.55 -18.88 14.40
C LEU A 229 -2.05 -18.35 15.74
N LEU A 230 -2.88 -19.13 16.45
CA LEU A 230 -3.38 -18.72 17.75
C LEU A 230 -2.24 -18.55 18.77
N ALA A 231 -1.23 -19.44 18.75
CA ALA A 231 -0.06 -19.31 19.61
C ALA A 231 0.84 -18.12 19.22
N GLU A 232 0.94 -17.82 17.94
CA GLU A 232 1.78 -16.73 17.42
C GLU A 232 1.24 -15.34 17.78
N TYR A 233 -0.08 -15.16 17.68
CA TYR A 233 -0.69 -13.84 17.88
C TYR A 233 -1.28 -13.62 19.29
N HIS A 234 -1.36 -14.64 20.14
CA HIS A 234 -2.00 -14.56 21.47
C HIS A 234 -1.13 -15.18 22.59
N ALA A 235 0.20 -15.31 22.35
CA ALA A 235 1.15 -15.79 23.34
C ALA A 235 1.50 -14.72 24.40
#